data_a0220661f5e366bdea04f088dcc4c76a
#
_entry.id   a0220661f5e366bdea04f088dcc4c76a
#
_cell.length_a   1.000
_cell.length_b   1.000
_cell.length_c   1.000
_cell.angle_alpha   90.00
_cell.angle_beta   90.00
_cell.angle_gamma   90.00
#
_symmetry.space_group_name_H-M   'P 1'
#
loop_
_entity.id
_entity.type
_entity.pdbx_description
1 polymer ?
#
loop_
_entity_poly.entity_id
_entity_poly.type
_entity_poly.pdbx_seq_one_letter_code
_entity_poly.pdbx_strand_id
1 'polypeptide(L)'
;LTTCSKAALTALLLFVVMLCHAQMVDPVKFTAQLKTTSSAEAEIVFTGKIEPGWHVYSTNLGSGGPIEASFSASQHDGIELVGKLMPKGKELSKMDKMFGMNVRYFEHSVTFVQKIRFVKPHYALNCSLEYGACSDQTCMPPSEVSLKKQGKAPAFVADKDTKGAAAKDASTAAEARNAAIDESGADGGVATRPGEETAVDSEFGVDPTADAD
;
A
#
# COMPACT_ATOMS: atom_id res chain seq x y z
N LEU A 1 -68.72 -16.25 -8.33
CA LEU A 1 -68.02 -15.06 -8.89
C LEU A 1 -66.98 -14.44 -7.92
N THR A 2 -67.02 -14.72 -6.62
CA THR A 2 -66.15 -14.11 -5.58
C THR A 2 -64.81 -14.81 -5.39
N THR A 3 -64.65 -16.06 -5.72
CA THR A 3 -63.42 -16.81 -5.57
C THR A 3 -62.37 -16.52 -6.67
N CYS A 4 -62.83 -16.28 -7.90
CA CYS A 4 -61.96 -15.90 -9.02
C CYS A 4 -61.35 -14.52 -8.86
N SER A 5 -62.07 -13.57 -8.28
CA SER A 5 -61.60 -12.20 -7.95
C SER A 5 -60.51 -12.21 -6.86
N LYS A 6 -60.64 -13.05 -5.85
CA LYS A 6 -59.64 -13.19 -4.79
C LYS A 6 -58.34 -13.80 -5.29
N ALA A 7 -58.44 -14.83 -6.16
CA ALA A 7 -57.27 -15.46 -6.78
C ALA A 7 -56.52 -14.51 -7.71
N ALA A 8 -57.23 -13.68 -8.47
CA ALA A 8 -56.61 -12.63 -9.32
C ALA A 8 -55.89 -11.55 -8.50
N LEU A 9 -56.48 -11.15 -7.38
CA LEU A 9 -55.89 -10.14 -6.50
C LEU A 9 -54.62 -10.69 -5.80
N THR A 10 -54.62 -11.93 -5.34
CA THR A 10 -53.42 -12.54 -4.75
C THR A 10 -52.31 -12.76 -5.77
N ALA A 11 -52.63 -13.14 -7.00
CA ALA A 11 -51.68 -13.29 -8.09
C ALA A 11 -51.03 -11.92 -8.45
N LEU A 12 -51.83 -10.84 -8.51
CA LEU A 12 -51.36 -9.51 -8.74
C LEU A 12 -50.43 -9.00 -7.60
N LEU A 13 -50.78 -9.29 -6.36
CA LEU A 13 -49.99 -8.93 -5.19
C LEU A 13 -48.63 -9.68 -5.17
N LEU A 14 -48.60 -10.95 -5.51
CA LEU A 14 -47.39 -11.74 -5.66
C LEU A 14 -46.54 -11.27 -6.82
N PHE A 15 -47.12 -10.83 -7.92
CA PHE A 15 -46.39 -10.28 -9.06
C PHE A 15 -45.72 -8.93 -8.72
N VAL A 16 -46.43 -8.07 -7.98
CA VAL A 16 -45.86 -6.79 -7.50
C VAL A 16 -44.70 -6.99 -6.54
N VAL A 17 -44.77 -8.00 -5.65
CA VAL A 17 -43.65 -8.33 -4.73
C VAL A 17 -42.42 -8.85 -5.51
N MET A 18 -42.60 -9.56 -6.61
CA MET A 18 -41.48 -10.01 -7.45
C MET A 18 -40.77 -8.87 -8.20
N LEU A 19 -41.43 -7.75 -8.43
CA LEU A 19 -40.83 -6.58 -9.09
C LEU A 19 -40.02 -5.68 -8.14
N CYS A 20 -40.16 -5.85 -6.82
CA CYS A 20 -39.44 -5.10 -5.79
C CYS A 20 -38.06 -5.70 -5.44
N HIS A 21 -37.41 -6.43 -6.33
CA HIS A 21 -35.99 -6.72 -6.16
C HIS A 21 -35.21 -5.44 -6.46
N ALA A 22 -34.95 -4.66 -5.43
CA ALA A 22 -33.99 -3.57 -5.50
C ALA A 22 -32.65 -4.20 -5.89
N GLN A 23 -32.28 -4.08 -7.16
CA GLN A 23 -30.96 -4.46 -7.63
C GLN A 23 -29.97 -3.54 -6.93
N MET A 24 -29.23 -4.07 -5.99
CA MET A 24 -28.05 -3.37 -5.45
C MET A 24 -27.10 -3.18 -6.63
N VAL A 25 -27.06 -1.95 -7.12
CA VAL A 25 -26.09 -1.57 -8.14
C VAL A 25 -24.74 -1.62 -7.48
N ASP A 26 -23.86 -2.52 -7.94
CA ASP A 26 -22.45 -2.60 -7.55
C ASP A 26 -21.60 -2.14 -8.74
N PRO A 27 -21.51 -0.80 -8.93
CA PRO A 27 -20.88 -0.23 -10.12
C PRO A 27 -19.36 -0.25 -10.08
N VAL A 28 -18.77 -0.64 -8.96
CA VAL A 28 -17.32 -0.66 -8.78
C VAL A 28 -16.89 -1.99 -8.19
N LYS A 29 -16.09 -2.74 -8.95
CA LYS A 29 -15.60 -4.06 -8.54
C LYS A 29 -14.10 -4.03 -8.37
N PHE A 30 -13.64 -4.18 -7.13
CA PHE A 30 -12.22 -4.31 -6.82
C PHE A 30 -11.81 -5.77 -6.64
N THR A 31 -10.56 -6.04 -7.04
CA THR A 31 -9.81 -7.25 -6.68
C THR A 31 -8.56 -6.83 -5.94
N ALA A 32 -8.14 -7.63 -4.94
CA ALA A 32 -6.96 -7.38 -4.14
C ALA A 32 -5.96 -8.55 -4.27
N GLN A 33 -4.68 -8.25 -4.45
CA GLN A 33 -3.63 -9.25 -4.55
C GLN A 33 -2.30 -8.75 -4.01
N LEU A 34 -1.48 -9.67 -3.50
CA LEU A 34 -0.09 -9.43 -3.14
C LEU A 34 0.79 -9.89 -4.30
N LYS A 35 1.58 -8.99 -4.87
CA LYS A 35 2.54 -9.25 -5.95
C LYS A 35 3.96 -9.09 -5.44
N THR A 36 4.74 -10.15 -5.45
CA THR A 36 6.17 -10.08 -5.16
C THR A 36 6.89 -9.37 -6.31
N THR A 37 7.69 -8.36 -5.99
CA THR A 37 8.46 -7.57 -6.95
C THR A 37 9.95 -7.89 -6.91
N SER A 38 10.43 -8.33 -5.75
CA SER A 38 11.80 -8.83 -5.56
C SER A 38 11.83 -9.86 -4.43
N SER A 39 13.01 -10.37 -4.10
CA SER A 39 13.17 -11.29 -2.96
C SER A 39 12.75 -10.67 -1.62
N ALA A 40 12.89 -9.34 -1.46
CA ALA A 40 12.61 -8.63 -0.22
C ALA A 40 11.39 -7.72 -0.28
N GLU A 41 10.81 -7.47 -1.46
CA GLU A 41 9.76 -6.47 -1.64
C GLU A 41 8.55 -7.03 -2.39
N ALA A 42 7.39 -6.48 -2.09
CA ALA A 42 6.15 -6.79 -2.77
C ALA A 42 5.23 -5.54 -2.84
N GLU A 43 4.21 -5.65 -3.64
CA GLU A 43 3.15 -4.66 -3.78
C GLU A 43 1.80 -5.29 -3.41
N ILE A 44 1.04 -4.62 -2.55
CA ILE A 44 -0.38 -4.89 -2.37
C ILE A 44 -1.11 -4.09 -3.44
N VAL A 45 -1.80 -4.78 -4.34
CA VAL A 45 -2.41 -4.20 -5.54
C VAL A 45 -3.92 -4.38 -5.48
N PHE A 46 -4.64 -3.28 -5.49
CA PHE A 46 -6.09 -3.23 -5.58
C PHE A 46 -6.46 -2.74 -6.99
N THR A 47 -7.10 -3.58 -7.79
CA THR A 47 -7.51 -3.23 -9.16
C THR A 47 -9.02 -3.10 -9.23
N GLY A 48 -9.51 -1.92 -9.56
CA GLY A 48 -10.92 -1.56 -9.67
C GLY A 48 -11.36 -1.46 -11.11
N LYS A 49 -12.53 -2.05 -11.41
CA LYS A 49 -13.32 -1.80 -12.61
C LYS A 49 -14.50 -0.92 -12.24
N ILE A 50 -14.75 0.12 -13.02
CA ILE A 50 -15.74 1.15 -12.75
C ILE A 50 -16.72 1.18 -13.93
N GLU A 51 -18.00 1.00 -13.65
CA GLU A 51 -19.06 1.05 -14.67
C GLU A 51 -19.20 2.46 -15.26
N PRO A 52 -19.64 2.58 -16.53
CA PRO A 52 -19.86 3.89 -17.15
C PRO A 52 -20.81 4.78 -16.33
N GLY A 53 -20.47 6.08 -16.23
CA GLY A 53 -21.20 7.06 -15.43
C GLY A 53 -20.88 7.07 -13.95
N TRP A 54 -19.97 6.20 -13.51
CA TRP A 54 -19.43 6.18 -12.16
C TRP A 54 -17.97 6.57 -12.12
N HIS A 55 -17.52 7.05 -10.97
CA HIS A 55 -16.12 7.38 -10.71
C HIS A 55 -15.73 7.03 -9.27
N VAL A 56 -14.46 6.70 -9.08
CA VAL A 56 -13.84 6.44 -7.77
C VAL A 56 -12.88 7.57 -7.47
N TYR A 57 -12.95 8.10 -6.27
CA TYR A 57 -12.09 9.19 -5.83
C TYR A 57 -10.64 8.74 -5.61
N SER A 58 -9.72 9.68 -5.84
CA SER A 58 -8.29 9.47 -5.62
C SER A 58 -7.91 9.56 -4.14
N THR A 59 -6.63 9.56 -3.85
CA THR A 59 -6.04 9.73 -2.52
C THR A 59 -5.70 11.21 -2.24
N ASN A 60 -5.59 11.61 -0.98
CA ASN A 60 -5.16 12.96 -0.55
C ASN A 60 -6.00 14.09 -1.18
N LEU A 61 -7.29 14.03 -0.98
CA LEU A 61 -8.23 15.05 -1.48
C LEU A 61 -8.38 16.25 -0.54
N GLY A 62 -8.00 16.08 0.72
CA GLY A 62 -8.16 17.09 1.76
C GLY A 62 -9.44 16.94 2.56
N SER A 63 -9.59 17.74 3.60
CA SER A 63 -10.74 17.69 4.50
C SER A 63 -11.99 18.31 3.88
N GLY A 64 -13.17 17.76 4.21
CA GLY A 64 -14.47 18.25 3.75
C GLY A 64 -14.90 17.78 2.37
N GLY A 65 -14.09 16.93 1.72
CA GLY A 65 -14.37 16.33 0.44
C GLY A 65 -15.10 14.99 0.52
N PRO A 66 -15.21 14.30 -0.62
CA PRO A 66 -15.72 12.93 -0.67
C PRO A 66 -14.80 11.95 0.04
N ILE A 67 -15.29 10.74 0.27
CA ILE A 67 -14.47 9.64 0.79
C ILE A 67 -13.36 9.32 -0.21
N GLU A 68 -12.13 9.62 0.20
CA GLU A 68 -10.93 9.33 -0.60
C GLU A 68 -10.52 7.85 -0.50
N ALA A 69 -9.76 7.38 -1.47
CA ALA A 69 -9.17 6.05 -1.36
C ALA A 69 -8.09 6.02 -0.27
N SER A 70 -8.26 5.16 0.71
CA SER A 70 -7.37 5.02 1.86
C SER A 70 -7.00 3.56 2.13
N PHE A 71 -5.76 3.34 2.56
CA PHE A 71 -5.25 2.02 2.92
C PHE A 71 -5.14 1.89 4.43
N SER A 72 -5.59 0.76 4.95
CA SER A 72 -5.38 0.38 6.34
C SER A 72 -4.84 -1.05 6.45
N ALA A 73 -4.04 -1.31 7.47
CA ALA A 73 -3.56 -2.64 7.81
C ALA A 73 -3.78 -2.91 9.29
N SER A 74 -4.73 -3.80 9.59
CA SER A 74 -5.01 -4.26 10.95
C SER A 74 -3.98 -5.28 11.45
N GLN A 75 -3.26 -5.94 10.52
CA GLN A 75 -2.16 -6.84 10.81
C GLN A 75 -1.12 -6.76 9.68
N HIS A 76 0.15 -6.60 10.05
CA HIS A 76 1.27 -6.60 9.10
C HIS A 76 2.55 -7.19 9.73
N ASP A 77 2.40 -8.34 10.41
CA ASP A 77 3.52 -9.03 11.04
C ASP A 77 4.55 -9.45 10.00
N GLY A 78 5.83 -9.18 10.28
CA GLY A 78 6.94 -9.50 9.38
C GLY A 78 7.00 -8.66 8.11
N ILE A 79 6.22 -7.58 8.05
CA ILE A 79 6.09 -6.66 6.92
C ILE A 79 6.27 -5.23 7.42
N GLU A 80 7.00 -4.43 6.66
CA GLU A 80 7.11 -2.98 6.76
C GLU A 80 6.34 -2.34 5.60
N LEU A 81 5.50 -1.35 5.90
CA LEU A 81 4.80 -0.55 4.89
C LEU A 81 5.77 0.51 4.34
N VAL A 82 5.91 0.59 3.02
CA VAL A 82 6.84 1.51 2.36
C VAL A 82 6.06 2.59 1.62
N GLY A 83 6.26 3.84 2.05
CA GLY A 83 5.59 4.98 1.44
C GLY A 83 4.08 5.03 1.71
N LYS A 84 3.36 5.74 0.84
CA LYS A 84 1.90 5.91 0.90
C LYS A 84 1.21 5.11 -0.20
N LEU A 85 -0.10 4.92 -0.07
CA LEU A 85 -0.95 4.37 -1.13
C LEU A 85 -0.83 5.23 -2.39
N MET A 86 -0.51 4.61 -3.51
CA MET A 86 -0.30 5.29 -4.81
C MET A 86 -1.37 4.87 -5.81
N PRO A 87 -2.16 5.82 -6.33
CA PRO A 87 -3.07 5.55 -7.43
C PRO A 87 -2.30 5.43 -8.75
N LYS A 88 -2.73 4.51 -9.61
CA LYS A 88 -2.24 4.32 -10.98
C LYS A 88 -3.44 4.26 -11.93
N GLY A 89 -3.41 5.02 -13.01
CA GLY A 89 -4.47 5.12 -14.00
C GLY A 89 -4.56 6.53 -14.60
N LYS A 90 -5.57 6.76 -15.40
CA LYS A 90 -5.87 8.09 -15.95
C LYS A 90 -6.63 8.88 -14.87
N GLU A 91 -5.91 9.65 -14.07
CA GLU A 91 -6.51 10.54 -13.08
C GLU A 91 -7.12 11.77 -13.77
N LEU A 92 -8.35 12.05 -13.42
CA LEU A 92 -9.11 13.23 -13.88
C LEU A 92 -9.31 14.17 -12.70
N SER A 93 -9.57 15.45 -13.00
CA SER A 93 -9.88 16.46 -11.99
C SER A 93 -11.06 17.30 -12.43
N LYS A 94 -11.99 17.58 -11.49
CA LYS A 94 -13.13 18.47 -11.72
C LYS A 94 -13.44 19.28 -10.48
N MET A 95 -14.07 20.43 -10.67
CA MET A 95 -14.77 21.13 -9.59
C MET A 95 -16.04 20.34 -9.28
N ASP A 96 -16.08 19.75 -8.10
CA ASP A 96 -17.27 19.05 -7.61
C ASP A 96 -18.21 20.04 -6.92
N LYS A 97 -19.43 20.17 -7.44
CA LYS A 97 -20.41 21.13 -6.94
C LYS A 97 -20.99 20.71 -5.59
N MET A 98 -21.04 19.42 -5.30
CA MET A 98 -21.56 18.87 -4.04
C MET A 98 -20.63 19.20 -2.88
N PHE A 99 -19.33 19.10 -3.11
CA PHE A 99 -18.30 19.35 -2.12
C PHE A 99 -17.70 20.77 -2.19
N GLY A 100 -17.98 21.51 -3.26
CA GLY A 100 -17.48 22.89 -3.45
C GLY A 100 -15.95 22.97 -3.61
N MET A 101 -15.30 21.89 -4.05
CA MET A 101 -13.85 21.82 -4.18
C MET A 101 -13.41 21.04 -5.42
N ASN A 102 -12.16 21.22 -5.83
CA ASN A 102 -11.57 20.38 -6.85
C ASN A 102 -11.27 18.99 -6.30
N VAL A 103 -11.83 17.98 -6.95
CA VAL A 103 -11.60 16.57 -6.63
C VAL A 103 -10.83 15.89 -7.74
N ARG A 104 -10.04 14.88 -7.37
CA ARG A 104 -9.36 13.98 -8.32
C ARG A 104 -10.03 12.62 -8.26
N TYR A 105 -10.22 11.99 -9.43
CA TYR A 105 -10.99 10.77 -9.54
C TYR A 105 -10.59 9.95 -10.76
N PHE A 106 -11.10 8.72 -10.84
CA PHE A 106 -10.88 7.78 -11.94
C PHE A 106 -12.22 7.27 -12.47
N GLU A 107 -12.27 7.09 -13.79
CA GLU A 107 -13.37 6.44 -14.51
C GLU A 107 -12.85 5.16 -15.17
N HIS A 108 -13.73 4.21 -15.47
CA HIS A 108 -13.46 2.94 -16.12
C HIS A 108 -12.56 1.99 -15.31
N SER A 109 -11.40 2.43 -14.88
CA SER A 109 -10.48 1.59 -14.10
C SER A 109 -9.48 2.41 -13.29
N VAL A 110 -9.07 1.85 -12.17
CA VAL A 110 -8.01 2.39 -11.32
C VAL A 110 -7.25 1.23 -10.66
N THR A 111 -5.99 1.44 -10.37
CA THR A 111 -5.19 0.55 -9.54
C THR A 111 -4.57 1.34 -8.39
N PHE A 112 -4.82 0.91 -7.16
CA PHE A 112 -4.14 1.45 -5.98
C PHE A 112 -3.06 0.48 -5.54
N VAL A 113 -1.88 1.00 -5.23
CA VAL A 113 -0.69 0.20 -4.90
C VAL A 113 -0.10 0.68 -3.59
N GLN A 114 0.03 -0.24 -2.63
CA GLN A 114 0.79 -0.04 -1.41
C GLN A 114 2.05 -0.92 -1.47
N LYS A 115 3.22 -0.32 -1.39
CA LYS A 115 4.49 -1.05 -1.35
C LYS A 115 4.76 -1.58 0.04
N ILE A 116 5.38 -2.74 0.11
CA ILE A 116 5.79 -3.39 1.35
C ILE A 116 7.19 -3.99 1.21
N ARG A 117 7.86 -4.16 2.36
CA ARG A 117 9.12 -4.91 2.49
C ARG A 117 8.95 -6.04 3.50
N PHE A 118 9.45 -7.21 3.16
CA PHE A 118 9.51 -8.33 4.10
C PHE A 118 10.71 -8.15 5.04
N VAL A 119 10.45 -8.16 6.35
CA VAL A 119 11.47 -7.97 7.40
C VAL A 119 11.66 -9.20 8.28
N LYS A 120 10.85 -10.25 8.08
CA LYS A 120 10.95 -11.54 8.77
C LYS A 120 10.71 -12.70 7.82
N PRO A 121 11.18 -13.91 8.16
CA PRO A 121 10.98 -15.12 7.35
C PRO A 121 9.52 -15.50 7.13
N HIS A 122 8.65 -15.19 8.06
CA HIS A 122 7.21 -15.42 7.98
C HIS A 122 6.48 -14.10 8.08
N TYR A 123 5.39 -13.98 7.33
CA TYR A 123 4.54 -12.81 7.37
C TYR A 123 3.06 -13.17 7.53
N ALA A 124 2.31 -12.26 8.16
CA ALA A 124 0.87 -12.25 8.20
C ALA A 124 0.36 -10.84 7.91
N LEU A 125 -0.51 -10.72 6.93
CA LEU A 125 -1.10 -9.48 6.44
C LEU A 125 -2.62 -9.56 6.50
N ASN A 126 -3.24 -8.56 7.12
CA ASN A 126 -4.67 -8.29 7.01
C ASN A 126 -4.82 -6.79 6.76
N CYS A 127 -5.23 -6.43 5.56
CA CYS A 127 -5.32 -5.04 5.13
C CYS A 127 -6.56 -4.80 4.28
N SER A 128 -6.91 -3.55 4.10
CA SER A 128 -8.03 -3.12 3.29
C SER A 128 -7.79 -1.80 2.57
N LEU A 129 -8.52 -1.62 1.49
CA LEU A 129 -8.72 -0.38 0.78
C LEU A 129 -10.15 0.07 1.02
N GLU A 130 -10.35 1.23 1.66
CA GLU A 130 -11.62 1.95 1.68
C GLU A 130 -11.66 2.93 0.51
N TYR A 131 -12.82 3.08 -0.13
CA TYR A 131 -13.00 3.99 -1.25
C TYR A 131 -14.41 4.54 -1.33
N GLY A 132 -14.52 5.75 -1.85
CA GLY A 132 -15.78 6.38 -2.24
C GLY A 132 -16.02 6.30 -3.74
N ALA A 133 -17.26 6.06 -4.12
CA ALA A 133 -17.69 6.04 -5.52
C ALA A 133 -18.98 6.81 -5.69
N CYS A 134 -19.03 7.66 -6.72
CA CYS A 134 -20.20 8.48 -7.05
C CYS A 134 -20.50 8.43 -8.54
N SER A 135 -21.74 8.71 -8.86
CA SER A 135 -22.19 9.18 -10.19
C SER A 135 -22.49 10.67 -10.12
N ASP A 136 -22.97 11.25 -11.21
CA ASP A 136 -23.42 12.65 -11.21
C ASP A 136 -24.69 12.90 -10.38
N GLN A 137 -25.36 11.84 -9.94
CA GLN A 137 -26.65 11.91 -9.24
C GLN A 137 -26.59 11.40 -7.80
N THR A 138 -25.72 10.45 -7.50
CA THR A 138 -25.69 9.78 -6.20
C THR A 138 -24.32 9.22 -5.88
N CYS A 139 -24.03 9.07 -4.59
CA CYS A 139 -22.86 8.39 -4.08
C CYS A 139 -23.25 7.08 -3.41
N MET A 140 -22.38 6.09 -3.53
CA MET A 140 -22.47 4.86 -2.73
C MET A 140 -22.04 5.13 -1.29
N PRO A 141 -22.50 4.33 -0.34
CA PRO A 141 -21.86 4.26 0.97
C PRO A 141 -20.36 3.93 0.82
N PRO A 142 -19.50 4.36 1.76
CA PRO A 142 -18.10 3.94 1.78
C PRO A 142 -17.99 2.42 1.62
N SER A 143 -17.15 2.00 0.71
CA SER A 143 -16.97 0.59 0.38
C SER A 143 -15.54 0.15 0.69
N GLU A 144 -15.40 -1.14 1.06
CA GLU A 144 -14.11 -1.69 1.47
C GLU A 144 -13.80 -2.98 0.73
N VAL A 145 -12.56 -3.15 0.33
CA VAL A 145 -12.03 -4.42 -0.18
C VAL A 145 -10.85 -4.88 0.65
N SER A 146 -10.93 -6.09 1.18
CA SER A 146 -9.94 -6.65 2.11
C SER A 146 -9.02 -7.66 1.43
N LEU A 147 -7.79 -7.76 1.95
CA LEU A 147 -6.82 -8.80 1.59
C LEU A 147 -6.24 -9.42 2.85
N LYS A 148 -6.38 -10.75 2.98
CA LYS A 148 -5.70 -11.55 4.01
C LYS A 148 -4.69 -12.46 3.34
N LYS A 149 -3.44 -12.41 3.76
CA LYS A 149 -2.34 -13.26 3.28
C LYS A 149 -1.39 -13.59 4.40
N GLN A 150 -0.87 -14.83 4.38
CA GLN A 150 0.21 -15.26 5.26
C GLN A 150 1.12 -16.21 4.50
N GLY A 151 2.38 -16.28 4.87
CA GLY A 151 3.31 -17.13 4.17
C GLY A 151 4.76 -16.95 4.61
N LYS A 152 5.66 -17.48 3.79
CA LYS A 152 7.11 -17.29 3.91
C LYS A 152 7.54 -16.21 2.94
N ALA A 153 8.38 -15.30 3.41
CA ALA A 153 8.94 -14.25 2.58
C ALA A 153 10.00 -14.82 1.61
N PRO A 154 9.99 -14.42 0.34
CA PRO A 154 10.87 -15.00 -0.67
C PRO A 154 12.38 -14.89 -0.34
N ALA A 155 12.82 -13.76 0.22
CA ALA A 155 14.21 -13.54 0.61
C ALA A 155 14.76 -14.61 1.58
N PHE A 156 13.89 -15.12 2.46
CA PHE A 156 14.26 -16.08 3.49
C PHE A 156 14.07 -17.54 3.07
N VAL A 157 13.46 -17.79 1.90
CA VAL A 157 13.34 -19.11 1.30
C VAL A 157 14.59 -19.43 0.49
N ALA A 158 15.17 -18.45 -0.22
CA ALA A 158 16.37 -18.59 -1.02
C ALA A 158 17.63 -18.97 -0.20
N ASP A 159 17.71 -18.50 1.06
CA ASP A 159 18.86 -18.82 1.94
C ASP A 159 18.91 -20.29 2.42
N LYS A 160 17.80 -21.03 2.32
CA LYS A 160 17.79 -22.45 2.68
C LYS A 160 18.28 -23.37 1.57
N ASP A 161 18.11 -22.97 0.32
CA ASP A 161 18.50 -23.79 -0.83
C ASP A 161 19.98 -23.60 -1.19
N THR A 162 20.61 -22.48 -0.75
CA THR A 162 22.05 -22.23 -0.94
C THR A 162 22.93 -22.84 0.16
N LYS A 163 22.36 -23.20 1.31
CA LYS A 163 23.13 -23.82 2.42
C LYS A 163 23.21 -25.34 2.32
N GLY A 164 22.57 -25.94 1.32
CA GLY A 164 22.57 -27.38 1.08
C GLY A 164 23.53 -27.85 -0.03
N ALA A 165 24.21 -26.93 -0.74
CA ALA A 165 25.07 -27.27 -1.87
C ALA A 165 26.59 -27.04 -1.64
N ALA A 166 27.00 -26.67 -0.41
CA ALA A 166 28.41 -26.43 -0.11
C ALA A 166 28.90 -27.28 1.07
N ALA A 167 28.64 -28.60 1.03
CA ALA A 167 29.25 -29.52 1.97
C ALA A 167 29.41 -30.91 1.34
N LYS A 168 30.14 -31.00 0.24
CA LYS A 168 30.85 -32.20 -0.22
C LYS A 168 31.90 -31.75 -1.20
N ASP A 169 33.09 -31.60 -0.73
CA ASP A 169 34.40 -31.85 -1.34
C ASP A 169 35.44 -30.94 -0.68
N ALA A 170 35.96 -31.38 0.43
CA ALA A 170 37.30 -31.03 0.90
C ALA A 170 37.71 -32.02 1.97
N SER A 171 38.00 -33.25 1.52
CA SER A 171 38.85 -34.15 2.26
C SER A 171 39.81 -34.73 1.23
N THR A 172 41.00 -34.19 1.13
CA THR A 172 42.25 -34.84 0.82
C THR A 172 43.27 -33.78 0.39
N ALA A 173 44.13 -33.40 1.26
CA ALA A 173 45.57 -33.15 1.06
C ALA A 173 46.11 -32.38 2.26
N ALA A 174 46.37 -33.15 3.31
CA ALA A 174 47.39 -32.79 4.29
C ALA A 174 48.72 -33.21 3.71
N GLU A 175 49.69 -32.41 3.95
CA GLU A 175 51.10 -32.76 4.13
C GLU A 175 52.09 -31.91 3.32
N ALA A 176 53.00 -31.37 4.10
CA ALA A 176 54.33 -30.88 3.78
C ALA A 176 54.43 -29.41 3.29
N ARG A 177 54.85 -28.50 4.12
CA ARG A 177 56.27 -28.22 4.39
C ARG A 177 56.45 -27.08 5.37
N ASN A 178 57.09 -27.45 6.44
CA ASN A 178 57.78 -26.62 7.41
C ASN A 178 59.03 -26.01 6.77
N ALA A 179 59.36 -24.80 7.11
CA ALA A 179 60.70 -24.28 7.34
C ALA A 179 60.89 -22.82 6.97
N ALA A 180 61.26 -22.10 7.98
CA ALA A 180 62.40 -21.19 8.13
C ALA A 180 62.15 -19.70 7.89
N ILE A 181 62.18 -18.94 9.02
CA ILE A 181 63.24 -18.01 9.48
C ILE A 181 63.29 -16.72 8.62
N ASP A 182 63.30 -15.49 9.13
CA ASP A 182 64.11 -14.80 10.07
C ASP A 182 63.69 -13.31 10.15
N GLU A 183 63.71 -12.78 11.31
CA GLU A 183 64.10 -11.50 11.86
C GLU A 183 64.26 -10.23 11.00
N SER A 184 64.03 -9.17 11.75
CA SER A 184 64.59 -7.79 11.65
C SER A 184 63.64 -6.77 11.04
N GLY A 185 63.30 -5.71 11.70
CA GLY A 185 63.80 -4.85 12.72
C GLY A 185 63.05 -3.56 12.66
N ALA A 186 62.69 -3.15 13.77
CA ALA A 186 62.86 -1.87 14.47
C ALA A 186 62.60 -0.55 13.75
N ASP A 187 61.98 0.30 14.62
CA ASP A 187 62.13 1.73 14.78
C ASP A 187 61.16 2.62 14.00
N GLY A 188 60.37 3.49 14.57
CA GLY A 188 60.60 4.44 15.62
C GLY A 188 59.84 5.74 15.25
N GLY A 189 59.24 6.31 16.27
CA GLY A 189 58.98 7.78 16.25
C GLY A 189 57.52 8.21 16.05
N VAL A 190 56.76 8.42 17.10
CA VAL A 190 56.63 9.58 18.02
C VAL A 190 55.96 10.84 17.42
N ALA A 191 54.77 11.09 18.05
CA ALA A 191 54.23 12.42 18.42
C ALA A 191 53.74 13.35 17.29
N THR A 192 52.59 13.97 17.36
CA THR A 192 52.07 14.93 18.30
C THR A 192 50.65 15.38 17.87
N ARG A 193 49.77 15.55 18.82
CA ARG A 193 48.64 16.51 18.81
C ARG A 193 49.20 17.91 19.04
N PRO A 194 48.47 19.05 18.99
CA PRO A 194 47.03 19.33 19.03
C PRO A 194 46.59 20.61 18.23
N GLY A 195 45.37 21.02 18.43
CA GLY A 195 44.83 22.39 18.27
C GLY A 195 43.92 22.50 17.06
N GLU A 196 42.79 23.14 17.01
CA GLU A 196 42.18 24.23 17.81
C GLU A 196 40.83 24.50 17.12
N GLU A 197 39.76 24.40 17.80
CA GLU A 197 38.72 25.39 18.11
C GLU A 197 38.57 26.58 17.15
N THR A 198 37.41 26.73 16.53
CA THR A 198 36.72 28.06 16.48
C THR A 198 35.22 27.85 16.22
N ALA A 199 34.47 28.25 17.22
CA ALA A 199 33.06 28.62 17.15
C ALA A 199 32.93 29.95 16.40
N VAL A 200 31.87 30.06 15.61
CA VAL A 200 31.25 31.36 15.33
C VAL A 200 29.75 31.25 15.34
N ASP A 201 29.24 31.83 16.36
CA ASP A 201 27.91 32.37 16.61
C ASP A 201 27.54 33.40 15.53
N SER A 202 26.30 33.40 15.08
CA SER A 202 25.65 34.56 14.49
C SER A 202 24.13 34.42 14.61
N GLU A 203 23.67 34.90 15.69
CA GLU A 203 22.39 35.52 15.96
C GLU A 203 22.11 36.68 14.99
N PHE A 204 20.89 36.76 14.48
CA PHE A 204 20.18 37.97 14.04
C PHE A 204 18.89 37.52 13.37
N GLY A 205 17.68 37.89 13.72
CA GLY A 205 17.17 39.06 14.41
C GLY A 205 15.68 39.04 14.07
N VAL A 206 14.88 39.06 15.08
CA VAL A 206 13.43 39.27 15.02
C VAL A 206 13.18 40.72 14.69
N ASP A 207 12.24 41.01 13.80
CA ASP A 207 11.53 42.30 13.84
C ASP A 207 10.06 42.13 13.45
N PRO A 208 9.13 42.44 14.36
CA PRO A 208 7.72 42.56 14.05
C PRO A 208 7.37 44.06 14.02
N THR A 209 6.70 44.54 12.99
CA THR A 209 5.71 45.64 13.04
C THR A 209 5.47 46.23 11.65
N ALA A 210 4.24 46.41 11.37
CA ALA A 210 3.51 47.58 10.86
C ALA A 210 2.34 47.09 9.99
N ASP A 211 1.13 47.15 10.52
CA ASP A 211 0.15 48.25 10.49
C ASP A 211 -0.37 48.65 9.09
N ALA A 212 -1.69 48.41 8.98
CA ALA A 212 -2.76 49.26 8.48
C ALA A 212 -2.65 49.92 7.08
N ASP A 213 -3.53 49.53 6.18
CA ASP A 213 -4.64 50.37 5.66
C ASP A 213 -5.59 49.52 4.82
#